data_19b2f41ac415d69464c256cc929a8b4b
#
_entry.id   19b2f41ac415d69464c256cc929a8b4b
#
_cell.length_a   1.000
_cell.length_b   1.000
_cell.length_c   1.000
_cell.angle_alpha   90.00
_cell.angle_beta   90.00
_cell.angle_gamma   90.00
#
_symmetry.space_group_name_H-M   'P 1'
#
loop_
_entity.id
_entity.type
_entity.pdbx_description
1 polymer ?
#
loop_
_entity_poly.entity_id
_entity_poly.type
_entity_poly.pdbx_seq_one_letter_code
_entity_poly.pdbx_strand_id
1 'polypeptide(L)'
;MSLTKTDIIKAVNTHLDIPKKDCFGIVKSLFDIIKDDLLKGNDVMISGFGKWTVKAKHKRRGRNPKTGKAMMIGARKVVRFRPSYVLRDVVNSGD
;
A
#
# COMPACT_ATOMS: atom_id res chain seq x y z
N MET A 1 -15.73 -5.95 -4.01
CA MET A 1 -14.93 -5.98 -5.25
C MET A 1 -13.62 -5.24 -5.04
N SER A 2 -12.57 -5.69 -5.70
CA SER A 2 -11.26 -5.09 -5.56
C SER A 2 -10.77 -4.53 -6.89
N LEU A 3 -10.16 -3.36 -6.84
CA LEU A 3 -9.46 -2.81 -7.98
C LEU A 3 -8.11 -3.49 -8.09
N THR A 4 -7.85 -4.14 -9.21
CA THR A 4 -6.59 -4.86 -9.43
C THR A 4 -5.62 -4.03 -10.26
N LYS A 5 -4.36 -4.49 -10.31
CA LYS A 5 -3.35 -3.85 -11.16
C LYS A 5 -3.80 -3.85 -12.63
N THR A 6 -4.41 -4.93 -13.10
CA THR A 6 -4.94 -5.03 -14.47
C THR A 6 -5.99 -3.97 -14.72
N ASP A 7 -6.89 -3.73 -13.76
CA ASP A 7 -7.91 -2.70 -13.87
C ASP A 7 -7.30 -1.31 -13.96
N ILE A 8 -6.24 -1.05 -13.19
CA ILE A 8 -5.52 0.23 -13.25
C ILE A 8 -4.89 0.43 -14.63
N ILE A 9 -4.28 -0.62 -15.18
CA ILE A 9 -3.66 -0.56 -16.51
C ILE A 9 -4.71 -0.22 -17.56
N LYS A 10 -5.88 -0.85 -17.50
CA LYS A 10 -6.99 -0.56 -18.41
C LYS A 10 -7.45 0.89 -18.29
N ALA A 11 -7.57 1.38 -17.06
CA ALA A 11 -8.00 2.75 -16.82
C ALA A 11 -6.99 3.76 -17.37
N VAL A 12 -5.70 3.52 -17.17
CA VAL A 12 -4.64 4.37 -17.71
C VAL A 12 -4.68 4.37 -19.23
N ASN A 13 -4.86 3.21 -19.84
CA ASN A 13 -4.98 3.09 -21.30
C ASN A 13 -6.13 3.93 -21.84
N THR A 14 -7.28 3.88 -21.17
CA THR A 14 -8.47 4.62 -21.58
C THR A 14 -8.29 6.12 -21.39
N HIS A 15 -7.75 6.56 -20.26
CA HIS A 15 -7.65 7.98 -19.91
C HIS A 15 -6.54 8.71 -20.66
N LEU A 16 -5.42 8.03 -20.92
CA LEU A 16 -4.25 8.68 -21.50
C LEU A 16 -4.08 8.40 -22.99
N ASP A 17 -4.92 7.53 -23.54
CA ASP A 17 -4.88 7.19 -24.98
C ASP A 17 -3.48 6.78 -25.44
N ILE A 18 -2.82 5.94 -24.65
CA ILE A 18 -1.51 5.39 -25.00
C ILE A 18 -1.61 3.87 -25.14
N PRO A 19 -0.71 3.24 -25.92
CA PRO A 19 -0.78 1.80 -26.15
C PRO A 19 -0.78 1.00 -24.84
N LYS A 20 -1.55 -0.06 -24.78
CA LYS A 20 -1.69 -0.90 -23.60
C LYS A 20 -0.35 -1.42 -23.09
N LYS A 21 0.56 -1.74 -24.02
CA LYS A 21 1.91 -2.20 -23.69
C LYS A 21 2.67 -1.14 -22.88
N ASP A 22 2.55 0.13 -23.28
CA ASP A 22 3.22 1.22 -22.58
C ASP A 22 2.57 1.49 -21.23
N CYS A 23 1.24 1.36 -21.14
CA CYS A 23 0.51 1.49 -19.86
C CYS A 23 0.97 0.46 -18.85
N PHE A 24 1.18 -0.77 -19.28
CA PHE A 24 1.70 -1.83 -18.41
C PHE A 24 3.04 -1.43 -17.80
N GLY A 25 3.96 -0.94 -18.65
CA GLY A 25 5.29 -0.51 -18.20
C GLY A 25 5.23 0.66 -17.23
N ILE A 26 4.38 1.64 -17.49
CA ILE A 26 4.21 2.81 -16.64
C ILE A 26 3.68 2.41 -15.26
N VAL A 27 2.63 1.61 -15.22
CA VAL A 27 2.02 1.18 -13.96
C VAL A 27 2.99 0.31 -13.16
N LYS A 28 3.69 -0.61 -13.85
CA LYS A 28 4.69 -1.46 -13.21
C LYS A 28 5.80 -0.63 -12.58
N SER A 29 6.33 0.35 -13.33
CA SER A 29 7.40 1.23 -12.85
C SER A 29 6.96 2.03 -11.62
N LEU A 30 5.73 2.54 -11.62
CA LEU A 30 5.20 3.29 -10.49
C LEU A 30 5.19 2.45 -9.23
N PHE A 31 4.65 1.24 -9.31
CA PHE A 31 4.59 0.36 -8.13
C PHE A 31 5.98 -0.11 -7.69
N ASP A 32 6.89 -0.33 -8.63
CA ASP A 32 8.27 -0.71 -8.29
C ASP A 32 8.98 0.43 -7.54
N ILE A 33 8.77 1.68 -7.95
CA ILE A 33 9.34 2.84 -7.26
C ILE A 33 8.84 2.91 -5.82
N ILE A 34 7.53 2.74 -5.64
CA ILE A 34 6.91 2.76 -4.30
C ILE A 34 7.48 1.64 -3.44
N LYS A 35 7.54 0.42 -3.98
CA LYS A 35 8.06 -0.74 -3.25
C LYS A 35 9.52 -0.55 -2.85
N ASP A 36 10.33 -0.01 -3.74
CA ASP A 36 11.76 0.19 -3.46
C ASP A 36 11.97 1.14 -2.29
N ASP A 37 11.23 2.22 -2.22
CA ASP A 37 11.34 3.16 -1.10
C ASP A 37 10.88 2.53 0.21
N LEU A 38 9.79 1.77 0.18
CA LEU A 38 9.32 1.08 1.37
C LEU A 38 10.31 0.02 1.84
N LEU A 39 10.97 -0.68 0.91
CA LEU A 39 12.01 -1.65 1.24
C LEU A 39 13.21 -1.01 1.93
N LYS A 40 13.52 0.24 1.58
CA LYS A 40 14.59 1.00 2.22
C LYS A 40 14.19 1.55 3.59
N GLY A 41 12.95 1.36 3.99
CA GLY A 41 12.42 1.86 5.25
C GLY A 41 11.93 3.30 5.17
N ASN A 42 11.82 3.86 3.98
CA ASN A 42 11.32 5.22 3.77
C ASN A 42 9.80 5.23 3.71
N ASP A 43 9.21 6.32 4.20
CA ASP A 43 7.79 6.55 4.04
C ASP A 43 7.50 7.01 2.61
N VAL A 44 6.32 6.68 2.10
CA VAL A 44 5.84 7.16 0.81
C VAL A 44 4.59 7.99 1.03
N MET A 45 4.59 9.25 0.60
CA MET A 45 3.45 10.14 0.74
C MET A 45 2.99 10.63 -0.63
N ILE A 46 1.71 10.42 -0.92
CA ILE A 46 1.07 10.93 -2.13
C ILE A 46 0.05 11.97 -1.70
N SER A 47 0.34 13.23 -2.05
CA SER A 47 -0.47 14.36 -1.63
C SER A 47 -1.92 14.21 -2.08
N GLY A 48 -2.85 14.45 -1.16
CA GLY A 48 -4.28 14.30 -1.43
C GLY A 48 -4.79 12.88 -1.44
N PHE A 49 -3.92 11.89 -1.31
CA PHE A 49 -4.30 10.49 -1.31
C PHE A 49 -4.02 9.82 0.04
N GLY A 50 -2.76 9.73 0.41
CA GLY A 50 -2.41 9.11 1.68
C GLY A 50 -0.92 8.91 1.84
N LYS A 51 -0.58 8.25 2.95
CA LYS A 51 0.80 8.00 3.33
C LYS A 51 0.99 6.55 3.74
N TRP A 52 2.02 5.92 3.18
CA TRP A 52 2.47 4.60 3.62
C TRP A 52 3.66 4.78 4.53
N THR A 53 3.62 4.15 5.70
CA THR A 53 4.72 4.19 6.66
C THR A 53 5.21 2.78 6.93
N VAL A 54 6.53 2.66 7.12
CA VAL A 54 7.16 1.39 7.50
C VAL A 54 7.52 1.49 8.97
N LYS A 55 7.01 0.56 9.76
CA LYS A 55 7.31 0.50 11.19
C LYS A 55 8.01 -0.80 11.51
N ALA A 56 9.12 -0.69 12.24
CA ALA A 56 9.82 -1.85 12.76
C ALA A 56 9.16 -2.26 14.08
N LYS A 57 8.75 -3.51 14.14
CA LYS A 57 8.19 -4.09 15.35
C LYS A 57 9.26 -4.92 16.04
N HIS A 58 9.53 -4.59 17.30
CA HIS A 58 10.53 -5.31 18.07
C HIS A 58 10.02 -6.70 18.46
N LYS A 59 10.98 -7.60 18.71
CA LYS A 59 10.71 -8.90 19.31
C LYS A 59 9.93 -8.69 20.60
N ARG A 60 8.83 -9.41 20.76
CA ARG A 60 7.96 -9.22 21.91
C ARG A 60 7.32 -10.53 22.34
N ARG A 61 6.83 -10.57 23.58
CA ARG A 61 6.03 -11.67 24.06
C ARG A 61 4.61 -11.61 23.50
N GLY A 62 4.13 -12.75 23.06
CA GLY A 62 2.75 -12.90 22.66
C GLY A 62 2.18 -14.17 23.24
N ARG A 63 0.95 -14.48 22.90
CA ARG A 63 0.28 -15.67 23.37
C ARG A 63 -0.39 -16.37 22.19
N ASN A 64 -0.21 -17.70 22.11
CA ASN A 64 -0.86 -18.48 21.08
C ASN A 64 -2.36 -18.53 21.38
N PRO A 65 -3.23 -18.03 20.49
CA PRO A 65 -4.67 -17.99 20.74
C PRO A 65 -5.31 -19.37 20.83
N LYS A 66 -4.69 -20.41 20.27
CA LYS A 66 -5.23 -21.77 20.33
C LYS A 66 -4.85 -22.51 21.61
N THR A 67 -3.63 -22.32 22.10
CA THR A 67 -3.12 -23.07 23.24
C THR A 67 -3.00 -22.23 24.50
N GLY A 68 -3.06 -20.91 24.38
CA GLY A 68 -2.85 -19.98 25.50
C GLY A 68 -1.42 -19.91 25.98
N LYS A 69 -0.50 -20.63 25.38
CA LYS A 69 0.91 -20.62 25.78
C LYS A 69 1.60 -19.34 25.34
N ALA A 70 2.48 -18.83 26.21
CA ALA A 70 3.33 -17.69 25.86
C ALA A 70 4.30 -18.09 24.77
N MET A 71 4.52 -17.16 23.84
CA MET A 71 5.46 -17.36 22.73
C MET A 71 6.13 -16.02 22.41
N MET A 72 7.30 -16.10 21.78
CA MET A 72 8.01 -14.90 21.34
C MET A 72 7.62 -14.58 19.90
N ILE A 73 7.18 -13.35 19.69
CA ILE A 73 6.90 -12.82 18.34
C ILE A 73 8.18 -12.16 17.85
N GLY A 74 8.73 -12.65 16.72
CA GLY A 74 9.96 -12.14 16.17
C GLY A 74 9.86 -10.69 15.70
N ALA A 75 10.99 -10.02 15.60
CA ALA A 75 11.07 -8.68 15.05
C ALA A 75 10.65 -8.71 13.58
N ARG A 76 9.89 -7.69 13.15
CA ARG A 76 9.40 -7.61 11.77
C ARG A 76 9.12 -6.16 11.38
N LYS A 77 9.05 -5.92 10.08
CA LYS A 77 8.64 -4.62 9.55
C LYS A 77 7.18 -4.73 9.07
N VAL A 78 6.43 -3.66 9.29
CA VAL A 78 5.02 -3.60 8.92
C VAL A 78 4.79 -2.33 8.12
N VAL A 79 4.03 -2.44 7.03
CA VAL A 79 3.62 -1.29 6.22
C VAL A 79 2.20 -0.91 6.62
N ARG A 80 1.98 0.37 6.91
CA ARG A 80 0.66 0.90 7.23
C ARG A 80 0.29 2.01 6.27
N PHE A 81 -0.96 2.06 5.90
CA PHE A 81 -1.51 3.13 5.06
C PHE A 81 -2.43 4.01 5.89
N ARG A 82 -2.23 5.34 5.76
CA ARG A 82 -3.10 6.34 6.38
C ARG A 82 -3.66 7.23 5.28
N PRO A 83 -4.99 7.25 5.09
CA PRO A 83 -5.59 8.12 4.07
C PRO A 83 -5.44 9.59 4.47
N SER A 84 -5.34 10.45 3.45
CA SER A 84 -5.34 11.90 3.66
C SER A 84 -6.74 12.39 4.05
N TYR A 85 -6.81 13.60 4.60
CA TYR A 85 -8.12 14.22 4.89
C TYR A 85 -8.96 14.36 3.62
N VAL A 86 -8.32 14.74 2.51
CA VAL A 86 -9.01 14.89 1.23
C VAL A 86 -9.65 13.57 0.80
N LEU A 87 -8.90 12.47 0.84
CA LEU A 87 -9.43 11.16 0.48
C LEU A 87 -10.54 10.73 1.44
N ARG A 88 -10.34 10.93 2.74
CA ARG A 88 -11.31 10.55 3.75
C ARG A 88 -12.63 11.28 3.57
N ASP A 89 -12.56 12.59 3.29
CA ASP A 89 -13.75 13.40 3.07
C ASP A 89 -14.52 12.96 1.82
N VAL A 90 -13.81 12.67 0.73
CA VAL A 90 -14.42 12.21 -0.52
C VAL A 90 -15.14 10.88 -0.30
N VAL A 91 -14.51 9.94 0.41
CA VAL A 91 -15.11 8.62 0.68
C VAL A 91 -16.35 8.77 1.56
N ASN A 92 -16.29 9.62 2.58
CA ASN A 92 -17.41 9.79 3.52
C ASN A 92 -18.56 10.63 2.95
N SER A 93 -18.29 11.52 2.03
CA SER A 93 -19.32 12.37 1.42
C SER A 93 -19.91 11.80 0.14
N GLY A 94 -19.39 10.68 -0.33
CA GLY A 94 -19.80 10.06 -1.59
C GLY A 94 -21.07 9.21 -1.52
N ASP A 95 -21.82 9.28 -0.46
CA ASP A 95 -23.05 8.49 -0.29
C ASP A 95 -24.21 9.04 -1.08
#